data_a24fe713fbdc247fa92ae1cec6141110
#
_entry.id   a24fe713fbdc247fa92ae1cec6141110
#
_cell.length_a   1.000
_cell.length_b   1.000
_cell.length_c   1.000
_cell.angle_alpha   90.00
_cell.angle_beta   90.00
_cell.angle_gamma   90.00
#
_symmetry.space_group_name_H-M   'P 1'
#
loop_
_entity.id
_entity.type
_entity.pdbx_description
1 polymer ?
#
loop_
_entity_poly.entity_id
_entity_poly.type
_entity_poly.pdbx_seq_one_letter_code
_entity_poly.pdbx_strand_id
1 'polypeptide(L)'
;MQSHTPLLLTDEQMRTFITNGCLILKTDFPREFHESLVEQLNTVYTEEGNPGNNLLPRIRELGKVFDHPVVTGALTSVLGPNYMMHAHRHGHFNASSVAGGWHKDSYWGYKRMRNHHPQWAMIMYFPQDTPVELGPTGILPGTQNYESRTFEGNEQEAEVLANGEAGTFALIHYDIWHRSTPNVLGQPRYMLKFEFMRTELPLSPSWNNQEREWRKPEGLQLPIAEHDLMWEETWNWLSGQVGSIANTIDSNPDRIKELAAALRNFEPHAINAAYELAASGQQGVDALLQALHSDDKNVSRIAAYGLSVAGSEAVSGLVAALTEESSEEIISHAVFALGELRGLASEAVPALVNLMQHASETIRCAIVDALGLMEEGHAQVVDCLANSLQDESAQVRFMSSLALSRLGAHAEAAIPQLAVALDDENRYVRAHAAESLRYVGTERAKDTLIKFLLDARWCPTTTAKNAFYP
;
A
#
# COMPACT_ATOMS: atom_id res chain seq x y z
N MET A 1 0.43 -13.32 25.61
CA MET A 1 1.50 -13.22 24.59
C MET A 1 2.62 -12.42 25.19
N GLN A 2 3.86 -12.92 25.20
CA GLN A 2 5.00 -12.07 25.52
C GLN A 2 5.15 -11.09 24.36
N SER A 3 4.99 -9.79 24.61
CA SER A 3 5.27 -8.79 23.59
C SER A 3 6.79 -8.75 23.41
N HIS A 4 7.28 -9.38 22.37
CA HIS A 4 8.67 -9.23 21.97
C HIS A 4 8.85 -7.83 21.38
N THR A 5 9.92 -7.14 21.79
CA THR A 5 10.26 -5.83 21.21
C THR A 5 10.58 -6.00 19.72
N PRO A 6 9.94 -5.22 18.82
CA PRO A 6 10.25 -5.30 17.39
C PRO A 6 11.72 -5.02 17.11
N LEU A 7 12.32 -5.80 16.21
CA LEU A 7 13.68 -5.57 15.71
C LEU A 7 13.60 -4.64 14.50
N LEU A 8 13.72 -3.34 14.77
CA LEU A 8 13.57 -2.30 13.75
C LEU A 8 14.70 -2.35 12.71
N LEU A 9 14.37 -1.99 11.48
CA LEU A 9 15.34 -1.87 10.38
C LEU A 9 16.35 -0.75 10.70
N THR A 10 17.56 -0.90 10.17
CA THR A 10 18.61 0.14 10.22
C THR A 10 18.38 1.20 9.15
N ASP A 11 19.10 2.33 9.25
CA ASP A 11 19.07 3.36 8.21
C ASP A 11 19.43 2.81 6.83
N GLU A 12 20.44 1.93 6.73
CA GLU A 12 20.87 1.33 5.47
C GLU A 12 19.81 0.40 4.88
N GLN A 13 19.12 -0.39 5.72
CA GLN A 13 18.00 -1.23 5.27
C GLN A 13 16.82 -0.36 4.81
N MET A 14 16.52 0.74 5.47
CA MET A 14 15.48 1.66 5.03
C MET A 14 15.83 2.35 3.72
N ARG A 15 17.08 2.79 3.54
CA ARG A 15 17.58 3.32 2.26
C ARG A 15 17.44 2.31 1.14
N THR A 16 17.83 1.07 1.39
CA THR A 16 17.68 -0.04 0.43
C THR A 16 16.19 -0.28 0.11
N PHE A 17 15.31 -0.25 1.10
CA PHE A 17 13.87 -0.40 0.84
C PHE A 17 13.29 0.76 0.02
N ILE A 18 13.69 2.00 0.30
CA ILE A 18 13.25 3.19 -0.46
C ILE A 18 13.70 3.09 -1.92
N THR A 19 14.95 2.72 -2.16
CA THR A 19 15.50 2.65 -3.53
C THR A 19 15.01 1.42 -4.28
N ASN A 20 15.10 0.24 -3.66
CA ASN A 20 14.85 -1.04 -4.32
C ASN A 20 13.39 -1.52 -4.20
N GLY A 21 12.63 -1.01 -3.24
CA GLY A 21 11.27 -1.45 -2.96
C GLY A 21 11.17 -2.84 -2.34
N CYS A 22 12.30 -3.47 -1.97
CA CYS A 22 12.30 -4.81 -1.37
C CYS A 22 13.49 -5.04 -0.46
N LEU A 23 13.29 -5.93 0.54
CA LEU A 23 14.33 -6.50 1.40
C LEU A 23 14.09 -8.00 1.55
N ILE A 24 15.15 -8.79 1.52
CA ILE A 24 15.09 -10.21 1.86
C ILE A 24 15.61 -10.37 3.29
N LEU A 25 14.73 -10.86 4.15
CA LEU A 25 14.95 -11.00 5.59
C LEU A 25 14.68 -12.45 6.02
N LYS A 26 15.01 -12.80 7.26
CA LYS A 26 14.80 -14.15 7.79
C LYS A 26 14.37 -14.11 9.26
N THR A 27 13.40 -14.94 9.62
CA THR A 27 13.07 -15.24 11.03
C THR A 27 14.01 -16.30 11.59
N ASP A 28 14.19 -16.33 12.91
CA ASP A 28 15.03 -17.29 13.61
C ASP A 28 14.25 -18.40 14.33
N PHE A 29 13.04 -18.70 13.82
CA PHE A 29 12.28 -19.85 14.32
C PHE A 29 13.09 -21.14 14.17
N PRO A 30 12.95 -22.08 15.11
CA PRO A 30 13.58 -23.41 15.01
C PRO A 30 13.01 -24.18 13.81
N ARG A 31 13.79 -25.13 13.28
CA ARG A 31 13.41 -25.88 12.08
C ARG A 31 12.10 -26.64 12.25
N GLU A 32 11.88 -27.19 13.43
CA GLU A 32 10.66 -27.95 13.77
C GLU A 32 9.39 -27.10 13.62
N PHE A 33 9.48 -25.79 13.88
CA PHE A 33 8.36 -24.87 13.65
C PHE A 33 8.00 -24.80 12.16
N HIS A 34 8.99 -24.68 11.30
CA HIS A 34 8.78 -24.64 9.85
C HIS A 34 8.27 -25.96 9.28
N GLU A 35 8.82 -27.08 9.77
CA GLU A 35 8.36 -28.42 9.38
C GLU A 35 6.89 -28.63 9.77
N SER A 36 6.49 -28.22 10.98
CA SER A 36 5.09 -28.24 11.42
C SER A 36 4.19 -27.38 10.54
N LEU A 37 4.64 -26.17 10.15
CA LEU A 37 3.84 -25.33 9.25
C LEU A 37 3.64 -25.98 7.87
N VAL A 38 4.67 -26.58 7.31
CA VAL A 38 4.58 -27.27 6.00
C VAL A 38 3.67 -28.48 6.09
N GLU A 39 3.71 -29.26 7.17
CA GLU A 39 2.82 -30.39 7.39
C GLU A 39 1.35 -29.94 7.44
N GLN A 40 1.06 -28.87 8.20
CA GLN A 40 -0.28 -28.31 8.29
C GLN A 40 -0.75 -27.76 6.94
N LEU A 41 0.12 -27.09 6.16
CA LEU A 41 -0.19 -26.63 4.82
C LEU A 41 -0.50 -27.81 3.89
N ASN A 42 0.33 -28.86 3.88
CA ASN A 42 0.08 -30.06 3.09
C ASN A 42 -1.28 -30.68 3.44
N THR A 43 -1.64 -30.76 4.70
CA THR A 43 -2.93 -31.29 5.17
C THR A 43 -4.08 -30.46 4.63
N VAL A 44 -4.05 -29.14 4.86
CA VAL A 44 -5.12 -28.22 4.41
C VAL A 44 -5.29 -28.24 2.89
N TYR A 45 -4.18 -28.19 2.14
CA TYR A 45 -4.25 -28.20 0.67
C TYR A 45 -4.70 -29.54 0.10
N THR A 46 -4.42 -30.66 0.79
CA THR A 46 -4.88 -31.99 0.38
C THR A 46 -6.35 -32.19 0.68
N GLU A 47 -6.82 -31.77 1.85
CA GLU A 47 -8.18 -32.03 2.33
C GLU A 47 -9.20 -31.01 1.82
N GLU A 48 -8.83 -29.73 1.75
CA GLU A 48 -9.73 -28.60 1.41
C GLU A 48 -9.38 -27.93 0.08
N GLY A 49 -8.23 -28.19 -0.52
CA GLY A 49 -7.67 -27.40 -1.60
C GLY A 49 -7.10 -26.07 -1.10
N ASN A 50 -7.01 -25.07 -1.99
CA ASN A 50 -6.51 -23.76 -1.60
C ASN A 50 -7.55 -23.03 -0.71
N PRO A 51 -7.25 -22.76 0.58
CA PRO A 51 -8.21 -22.15 1.50
C PRO A 51 -8.43 -20.64 1.22
N GLY A 52 -7.69 -20.05 0.29
CA GLY A 52 -7.76 -18.62 -0.03
C GLY A 52 -7.44 -17.76 1.20
N ASN A 53 -8.27 -16.78 1.48
CA ASN A 53 -8.09 -15.85 2.61
C ASN A 53 -8.39 -16.48 3.98
N ASN A 54 -8.82 -17.74 4.01
CA ASN A 54 -9.10 -18.45 5.26
C ASN A 54 -7.92 -19.26 5.82
N LEU A 55 -6.70 -18.88 5.49
CA LEU A 55 -5.50 -19.62 5.89
C LEU A 55 -5.26 -19.53 7.40
N LEU A 56 -5.35 -18.33 8.01
CA LEU A 56 -5.13 -18.13 9.45
C LEU A 56 -6.08 -18.94 10.37
N PRO A 57 -7.39 -19.04 10.08
CA PRO A 57 -8.27 -19.89 10.89
C PRO A 57 -7.93 -21.37 10.85
N ARG A 58 -7.32 -21.85 9.75
CA ARG A 58 -6.91 -23.25 9.60
C ARG A 58 -5.56 -23.53 10.23
N ILE A 59 -4.63 -22.61 10.11
CA ILE A 59 -3.26 -22.74 10.61
C ILE A 59 -2.97 -21.57 11.53
N ARG A 60 -3.42 -21.68 12.79
CA ARG A 60 -3.28 -20.59 13.77
C ARG A 60 -1.83 -20.22 14.09
N GLU A 61 -0.92 -21.18 13.94
CA GLU A 61 0.51 -20.94 14.16
C GLU A 61 1.12 -19.91 13.22
N LEU A 62 0.50 -19.67 12.04
CA LEU A 62 0.90 -18.59 11.15
C LEU A 62 0.82 -17.20 11.81
N GLY A 63 -0.05 -17.03 12.81
CA GLY A 63 -0.08 -15.80 13.61
C GLY A 63 1.26 -15.50 14.27
N LYS A 64 1.99 -16.53 14.70
CA LYS A 64 3.30 -16.37 15.33
C LYS A 64 4.34 -15.76 14.37
N VAL A 65 4.22 -16.04 13.07
CA VAL A 65 5.12 -15.47 12.04
C VAL A 65 4.97 -13.95 12.02
N PHE A 66 3.72 -13.45 12.09
CA PHE A 66 3.43 -12.02 12.04
C PHE A 66 3.62 -11.31 13.39
N ASP A 67 3.74 -12.08 14.48
CA ASP A 67 4.13 -11.58 15.80
C ASP A 67 5.65 -11.65 16.03
N HIS A 68 6.42 -12.23 15.09
CA HIS A 68 7.87 -12.40 15.22
C HIS A 68 8.59 -11.05 15.20
N PRO A 69 9.59 -10.79 16.09
CA PRO A 69 10.27 -9.50 16.22
C PRO A 69 10.86 -8.95 14.92
N VAL A 70 11.40 -9.82 14.06
CA VAL A 70 11.96 -9.41 12.75
C VAL A 70 10.84 -8.95 11.81
N VAL A 71 9.70 -9.65 11.77
CA VAL A 71 8.57 -9.31 10.89
C VAL A 71 7.87 -8.04 11.38
N THR A 72 7.56 -7.98 12.69
CA THR A 72 6.93 -6.78 13.28
C THR A 72 7.85 -5.57 13.19
N GLY A 73 9.17 -5.76 13.38
CA GLY A 73 10.16 -4.69 13.24
C GLY A 73 10.26 -4.15 11.82
N ALA A 74 10.29 -5.04 10.83
CA ALA A 74 10.33 -4.66 9.43
C ALA A 74 9.07 -3.88 9.01
N LEU A 75 7.88 -4.38 9.38
CA LEU A 75 6.60 -3.70 9.10
C LEU A 75 6.47 -2.37 9.84
N THR A 76 6.83 -2.33 11.13
CA THR A 76 6.85 -1.08 11.92
C THR A 76 7.75 -0.04 11.28
N SER A 77 8.94 -0.44 10.84
CA SER A 77 9.90 0.48 10.22
C SER A 77 9.37 1.11 8.95
N VAL A 78 8.66 0.34 8.12
CA VAL A 78 8.17 0.80 6.81
C VAL A 78 6.78 1.46 6.90
N LEU A 79 5.89 0.94 7.76
CA LEU A 79 4.46 1.35 7.81
C LEU A 79 4.06 2.09 9.10
N GLY A 80 4.98 2.24 10.05
CA GLY A 80 4.64 2.77 11.38
C GLY A 80 4.12 1.69 12.35
N PRO A 81 4.01 2.02 13.65
CA PRO A 81 3.75 1.02 14.71
C PRO A 81 2.33 0.44 14.69
N ASN A 82 1.35 1.15 14.14
CA ASN A 82 -0.07 0.76 14.15
C ASN A 82 -0.54 0.23 12.79
N TYR A 83 0.34 -0.35 11.98
CA TYR A 83 -0.03 -0.90 10.69
C TYR A 83 -1.16 -1.94 10.80
N MET A 84 -2.01 -2.01 9.79
CA MET A 84 -3.12 -2.96 9.68
C MET A 84 -2.70 -4.16 8.83
N MET A 85 -3.00 -5.38 9.30
CA MET A 85 -2.96 -6.57 8.45
C MET A 85 -4.26 -6.63 7.64
N HIS A 86 -4.14 -6.52 6.32
CA HIS A 86 -5.28 -6.54 5.41
C HIS A 86 -5.99 -7.90 5.37
N ALA A 87 -7.25 -7.91 4.95
CA ALA A 87 -8.06 -9.13 4.85
C ALA A 87 -7.59 -10.11 3.76
N HIS A 88 -6.78 -9.66 2.80
CA HIS A 88 -6.15 -10.53 1.81
C HIS A 88 -4.93 -11.23 2.40
N ARG A 89 -5.10 -12.53 2.70
CA ARG A 89 -4.17 -13.39 3.45
C ARG A 89 -4.07 -14.72 2.74
N HIS A 90 -3.25 -14.78 1.68
CA HIS A 90 -3.31 -15.87 0.73
C HIS A 90 -2.07 -16.77 0.77
N GLY A 91 -2.31 -18.09 0.75
CA GLY A 91 -1.26 -19.07 0.52
C GLY A 91 -1.11 -19.36 -0.98
N HIS A 92 0.08 -19.15 -1.50
CA HIS A 92 0.42 -19.52 -2.88
C HIS A 92 1.11 -20.87 -2.90
N PHE A 93 0.58 -21.77 -3.72
CA PHE A 93 1.19 -23.05 -4.02
C PHE A 93 1.78 -23.01 -5.43
N ASN A 94 3.02 -23.44 -5.59
CA ASN A 94 3.64 -23.57 -6.90
C ASN A 94 4.39 -24.91 -7.04
N ALA A 95 4.07 -25.65 -8.09
CA ALA A 95 4.79 -26.84 -8.54
C ALA A 95 5.04 -26.80 -10.06
N SER A 96 4.85 -25.62 -10.69
CA SER A 96 4.98 -25.42 -12.13
C SER A 96 6.41 -25.15 -12.54
N SER A 97 6.90 -25.85 -13.57
CA SER A 97 8.19 -25.58 -14.21
C SER A 97 8.16 -24.36 -15.14
N VAL A 98 7.01 -23.67 -15.25
CA VAL A 98 6.85 -22.47 -16.08
C VAL A 98 6.76 -21.26 -15.17
N ALA A 99 7.53 -20.22 -15.47
CA ALA A 99 7.45 -18.95 -14.75
C ALA A 99 6.06 -18.31 -14.92
N GLY A 100 5.58 -17.66 -13.87
CA GLY A 100 4.46 -16.75 -13.95
C GLY A 100 4.80 -15.47 -14.72
N GLY A 101 3.79 -14.79 -15.21
CA GLY A 101 3.94 -13.47 -15.83
C GLY A 101 4.32 -12.40 -14.79
N TRP A 102 5.12 -11.41 -15.22
CA TRP A 102 5.35 -10.23 -14.44
C TRP A 102 4.05 -9.48 -14.19
N HIS A 103 3.79 -9.09 -12.95
CA HIS A 103 2.60 -8.36 -12.55
C HIS A 103 2.86 -7.46 -11.34
N LYS A 104 1.96 -6.53 -11.15
CA LYS A 104 1.75 -5.82 -9.88
C LYS A 104 0.41 -6.29 -9.33
N ASP A 105 0.30 -6.36 -8.01
CA ASP A 105 -0.99 -6.70 -7.42
C ASP A 105 -2.00 -5.57 -7.67
N SER A 106 -3.17 -5.94 -8.21
CA SER A 106 -4.29 -5.02 -8.52
C SER A 106 -5.47 -5.32 -7.63
N TYR A 107 -5.24 -5.33 -6.35
CA TYR A 107 -6.24 -5.76 -5.39
C TYR A 107 -7.51 -4.89 -5.37
N TRP A 108 -7.36 -3.61 -5.72
CA TRP A 108 -8.40 -2.60 -5.54
C TRP A 108 -9.53 -2.64 -6.57
N GLY A 109 -9.38 -3.38 -7.65
CA GLY A 109 -10.41 -3.50 -8.70
C GLY A 109 -10.61 -2.27 -9.58
N TYR A 110 -10.01 -1.12 -9.25
CA TYR A 110 -10.04 0.08 -10.07
C TYR A 110 -8.62 0.58 -10.41
N LYS A 111 -8.53 1.38 -11.46
CA LYS A 111 -7.25 1.99 -11.87
C LYS A 111 -6.90 3.11 -10.91
N ARG A 112 -6.04 2.82 -9.94
CA ARG A 112 -5.52 3.82 -9.02
C ARG A 112 -4.14 4.33 -9.45
N MET A 113 -3.81 5.52 -9.03
CA MET A 113 -2.44 6.03 -9.05
C MET A 113 -1.55 5.18 -8.14
N ARG A 114 -0.25 5.05 -8.48
CA ARG A 114 0.73 4.37 -7.61
C ARG A 114 1.18 5.33 -6.51
N ASN A 115 1.19 4.86 -5.25
CA ASN A 115 1.74 5.66 -4.18
C ASN A 115 3.27 5.56 -4.21
N HIS A 116 3.95 6.68 -4.32
CA HIS A 116 5.41 6.72 -4.18
C HIS A 116 5.82 6.62 -2.71
N HIS A 117 4.99 7.11 -1.80
CA HIS A 117 5.14 6.84 -0.36
C HIS A 117 4.69 5.42 -0.01
N PRO A 118 5.36 4.73 0.93
CA PRO A 118 4.99 3.38 1.32
C PRO A 118 3.71 3.36 2.17
N GLN A 119 2.56 3.39 1.49
CA GLN A 119 1.24 3.23 2.12
C GLN A 119 0.91 1.75 2.37
N TRP A 120 1.45 0.87 1.56
CA TRP A 120 1.23 -0.56 1.59
C TRP A 120 2.53 -1.33 1.42
N ALA A 121 2.62 -2.44 2.14
CA ALA A 121 3.71 -3.39 1.99
C ALA A 121 3.18 -4.83 2.02
N MET A 122 3.94 -5.76 1.48
CA MET A 122 3.63 -7.19 1.53
C MET A 122 4.77 -7.97 2.18
N ILE A 123 4.40 -9.00 2.91
CA ILE A 123 5.30 -10.06 3.34
C ILE A 123 5.03 -11.29 2.47
N MET A 124 6.06 -11.80 1.83
CA MET A 124 6.05 -13.09 1.13
C MET A 124 6.95 -14.05 1.89
N TYR A 125 6.35 -14.86 2.75
CA TYR A 125 7.05 -15.74 3.68
C TYR A 125 7.14 -17.17 3.13
N PHE A 126 8.33 -17.77 3.21
CA PHE A 126 8.59 -19.14 2.78
C PHE A 126 8.80 -20.04 4.02
N PRO A 127 7.85 -20.96 4.31
CA PRO A 127 7.95 -21.83 5.47
C PRO A 127 8.90 -23.02 5.27
N GLN A 128 9.56 -23.13 4.11
CA GLN A 128 10.47 -24.21 3.75
C GLN A 128 11.73 -23.66 3.08
N ASP A 129 12.79 -24.45 3.07
CA ASP A 129 13.95 -24.13 2.28
C ASP A 129 13.53 -23.96 0.81
N THR A 130 13.85 -22.82 0.23
CA THR A 130 13.43 -22.45 -1.11
C THR A 130 14.66 -22.07 -1.94
N PRO A 131 15.43 -23.07 -2.43
CA PRO A 131 16.50 -22.82 -3.38
C PRO A 131 15.95 -22.28 -4.70
N VAL A 132 16.81 -21.76 -5.56
CA VAL A 132 16.44 -21.17 -6.85
C VAL A 132 15.63 -22.15 -7.70
N GLU A 133 15.99 -23.42 -7.68
CA GLU A 133 15.36 -24.51 -8.45
C GLU A 133 13.93 -24.83 -7.96
N LEU A 134 13.57 -24.44 -6.75
CA LEU A 134 12.21 -24.61 -6.21
C LEU A 134 11.26 -23.47 -6.59
N GLY A 135 11.73 -22.47 -7.32
CA GLY A 135 10.91 -21.39 -7.87
C GLY A 135 10.48 -20.34 -6.83
N PRO A 136 11.43 -19.62 -6.22
CA PRO A 136 11.10 -18.49 -5.34
C PRO A 136 10.36 -17.38 -6.08
N THR A 137 9.94 -16.34 -5.36
CA THR A 137 9.43 -15.13 -6.00
C THR A 137 10.58 -14.33 -6.58
N GLY A 138 10.45 -13.95 -7.85
CA GLY A 138 11.32 -12.99 -8.52
C GLY A 138 10.76 -11.58 -8.41
N ILE A 139 11.61 -10.61 -8.10
CA ILE A 139 11.26 -9.22 -7.85
C ILE A 139 12.16 -8.33 -8.71
N LEU A 140 11.61 -7.27 -9.30
CA LEU A 140 12.39 -6.26 -10.03
C LEU A 140 12.62 -5.02 -9.14
N PRO A 141 13.80 -4.86 -8.56
CA PRO A 141 14.12 -3.74 -7.69
C PRO A 141 13.95 -2.40 -8.38
N GLY A 142 13.50 -1.38 -7.64
CA GLY A 142 13.35 0.00 -8.12
C GLY A 142 12.12 0.25 -9.00
N THR A 143 11.25 -0.76 -9.18
CA THR A 143 10.09 -0.66 -10.10
C THR A 143 8.77 -0.31 -9.40
N GLN A 144 8.77 -0.11 -8.09
CA GLN A 144 7.58 0.19 -7.30
C GLN A 144 6.89 1.48 -7.74
N ASN A 145 7.64 2.43 -8.29
CA ASN A 145 7.15 3.77 -8.63
C ASN A 145 6.66 3.91 -10.07
N TYR A 146 6.72 2.83 -10.88
CA TYR A 146 6.35 2.89 -12.31
C TYR A 146 5.05 2.18 -12.61
N GLU A 147 4.26 2.74 -13.49
CA GLU A 147 3.10 2.05 -14.07
C GLU A 147 3.56 1.05 -15.14
N SER A 148 4.50 1.45 -15.97
CA SER A 148 5.03 0.61 -17.04
C SER A 148 6.10 -0.37 -16.53
N ARG A 149 6.28 -1.47 -17.25
CA ARG A 149 7.38 -2.43 -17.06
C ARG A 149 8.37 -2.33 -18.22
N THR A 150 8.87 -1.14 -18.44
CA THR A 150 9.82 -0.89 -19.54
C THR A 150 11.22 -0.74 -18.95
N PHE A 151 12.16 -1.55 -19.42
CA PHE A 151 13.56 -1.58 -18.99
C PHE A 151 14.48 -1.32 -20.18
N GLU A 152 15.60 -0.65 -19.93
CA GLU A 152 16.65 -0.45 -20.93
C GLU A 152 17.63 -1.63 -20.98
N GLY A 153 17.57 -2.54 -20.02
CA GLY A 153 18.47 -3.67 -19.88
C GLY A 153 17.80 -5.03 -19.83
N ASN A 154 18.57 -6.06 -19.50
CA ASN A 154 18.09 -7.42 -19.33
C ASN A 154 17.39 -7.57 -17.97
N GLU A 155 16.07 -7.69 -17.97
CA GLU A 155 15.26 -7.87 -16.75
C GLU A 155 15.73 -9.09 -15.92
N GLN A 156 16.20 -10.14 -16.54
CA GLN A 156 16.64 -11.34 -15.82
C GLN A 156 17.92 -11.10 -15.00
N GLU A 157 18.77 -10.20 -15.43
CA GLU A 157 20.00 -9.85 -14.69
C GLU A 157 19.69 -8.93 -13.50
N ALA A 158 18.57 -8.19 -13.59
CA ALA A 158 18.12 -7.31 -12.53
C ALA A 158 17.23 -8.01 -11.49
N GLU A 159 16.69 -9.19 -11.81
CA GLU A 159 15.76 -9.93 -10.95
C GLU A 159 16.42 -10.39 -9.66
N VAL A 160 15.88 -9.95 -8.53
CA VAL A 160 16.23 -10.44 -7.19
C VAL A 160 15.29 -11.59 -6.82
N LEU A 161 15.86 -12.71 -6.38
CA LEU A 161 15.12 -13.89 -5.99
C LEU A 161 14.97 -13.95 -4.47
N ALA A 162 13.74 -14.17 -4.01
CA ALA A 162 13.44 -14.37 -2.58
C ALA A 162 13.72 -15.82 -2.18
N ASN A 163 14.95 -16.30 -2.43
CA ASN A 163 15.42 -17.65 -2.11
C ASN A 163 16.13 -17.68 -0.76
N GLY A 164 16.17 -18.85 -0.13
CA GLY A 164 16.86 -19.04 1.15
C GLY A 164 16.36 -20.25 1.92
N GLU A 165 16.82 -20.37 3.16
CA GLU A 165 16.35 -21.37 4.10
C GLU A 165 14.93 -21.06 4.61
N ALA A 166 14.28 -22.04 5.21
CA ALA A 166 12.99 -21.88 5.86
C ALA A 166 12.97 -20.66 6.80
N GLY A 167 11.89 -19.87 6.75
CA GLY A 167 11.79 -18.62 7.48
C GLY A 167 12.30 -17.38 6.72
N THR A 168 12.87 -17.56 5.53
CA THR A 168 13.15 -16.43 4.62
C THR A 168 11.85 -15.77 4.18
N PHE A 169 11.84 -14.44 4.13
CA PHE A 169 10.72 -13.67 3.58
C PHE A 169 11.20 -12.45 2.82
N ALA A 170 10.42 -12.06 1.83
CA ALA A 170 10.57 -10.76 1.18
C ALA A 170 9.59 -9.78 1.82
N LEU A 171 10.12 -8.66 2.32
CA LEU A 171 9.36 -7.43 2.57
C LEU A 171 9.39 -6.63 1.29
N ILE A 172 8.24 -6.38 0.66
CA ILE A 172 8.18 -5.66 -0.61
C ILE A 172 7.19 -4.50 -0.56
N HIS A 173 7.49 -3.45 -1.30
CA HIS A 173 6.52 -2.42 -1.61
C HIS A 173 5.36 -3.00 -2.42
N TYR A 174 4.12 -2.63 -2.12
CA TYR A 174 2.93 -3.22 -2.74
C TYR A 174 2.93 -3.11 -4.26
N ASP A 175 3.41 -2.01 -4.79
CA ASP A 175 3.38 -1.70 -6.22
C ASP A 175 4.62 -2.18 -7.01
N ILE A 176 5.45 -3.06 -6.45
CA ILE A 176 6.64 -3.56 -7.15
C ILE A 176 6.29 -4.64 -8.18
N TRP A 177 6.98 -4.66 -9.32
CA TRP A 177 6.85 -5.74 -10.30
C TRP A 177 7.47 -7.03 -9.77
N HIS A 178 6.70 -8.12 -9.77
CA HIS A 178 7.14 -9.42 -9.29
C HIS A 178 6.48 -10.57 -10.07
N ARG A 179 7.00 -11.79 -9.90
CA ARG A 179 6.48 -13.02 -10.52
C ARG A 179 6.84 -14.25 -9.71
N SER A 180 6.18 -15.40 -9.99
CA SER A 180 6.71 -16.70 -9.61
C SER A 180 7.77 -17.14 -10.63
N THR A 181 8.91 -17.68 -10.13
CA THR A 181 9.93 -18.27 -10.99
C THR A 181 9.70 -19.79 -11.20
N PRO A 182 10.35 -20.44 -12.18
CA PRO A 182 10.14 -21.85 -12.46
C PRO A 182 10.50 -22.75 -11.27
N ASN A 183 9.60 -23.65 -10.89
CA ASN A 183 9.89 -24.74 -9.95
C ASN A 183 10.28 -26.00 -10.75
N VAL A 184 11.58 -26.20 -10.95
CA VAL A 184 12.09 -27.33 -11.75
C VAL A 184 12.26 -28.61 -10.93
N LEU A 185 12.13 -28.54 -9.60
CA LEU A 185 12.16 -29.71 -8.72
C LEU A 185 10.82 -30.43 -8.66
N GLY A 186 9.73 -29.80 -9.07
CA GLY A 186 8.38 -30.39 -9.06
C GLY A 186 7.84 -30.69 -7.66
N GLN A 187 8.51 -30.22 -6.60
CA GLN A 187 8.06 -30.36 -5.22
C GLN A 187 7.11 -29.21 -4.85
N PRO A 188 6.15 -29.42 -3.93
CA PRO A 188 5.32 -28.35 -3.42
C PRO A 188 6.15 -27.19 -2.86
N ARG A 189 5.89 -25.98 -3.34
CA ARG A 189 6.45 -24.75 -2.78
C ARG A 189 5.32 -23.86 -2.32
N TYR A 190 5.29 -23.58 -1.01
CA TYR A 190 4.38 -22.63 -0.40
C TYR A 190 5.04 -21.24 -0.30
N MET A 191 4.27 -20.21 -0.56
CA MET A 191 4.61 -18.82 -0.26
C MET A 191 3.36 -18.16 0.35
N LEU A 192 3.52 -17.63 1.54
CA LEU A 192 2.44 -17.04 2.31
C LEU A 192 2.47 -15.54 2.11
N LYS A 193 1.52 -15.02 1.33
CA LYS A 193 1.41 -13.59 0.99
C LYS A 193 0.39 -12.91 1.89
N PHE A 194 0.87 -11.93 2.64
CA PHE A 194 0.07 -11.08 3.52
C PHE A 194 0.34 -9.62 3.21
N GLU A 195 -0.71 -8.84 3.16
CA GLU A 195 -0.70 -7.43 2.83
C GLU A 195 -0.90 -6.60 4.09
N PHE A 196 -0.20 -5.47 4.16
CA PHE A 196 -0.23 -4.57 5.31
C PHE A 196 -0.38 -3.14 4.86
N MET A 197 -1.15 -2.35 5.60
CA MET A 197 -1.46 -0.96 5.31
C MET A 197 -0.98 -0.06 6.44
N ARG A 198 -0.40 1.09 6.08
CA ARG A 198 -0.17 2.20 6.99
C ARG A 198 -1.50 2.81 7.41
N THR A 199 -1.68 3.03 8.69
CA THR A 199 -2.92 3.61 9.26
C THR A 199 -2.75 5.05 9.75
N GLU A 200 -1.50 5.53 9.90
CA GLU A 200 -1.19 6.85 10.44
C GLU A 200 -0.12 7.54 9.62
N LEU A 201 -0.21 8.86 9.50
CA LEU A 201 0.87 9.68 8.93
C LEU A 201 2.13 9.54 9.79
N PRO A 202 3.33 9.38 9.20
CA PRO A 202 4.55 9.39 9.97
C PRO A 202 4.76 10.78 10.60
N LEU A 203 5.01 10.80 11.89
CA LEU A 203 5.35 12.01 12.65
C LEU A 203 6.85 12.06 13.00
N SER A 204 7.51 10.92 12.91
CA SER A 204 8.94 10.73 13.16
C SER A 204 9.35 9.38 12.57
N PRO A 205 10.67 9.12 12.41
CA PRO A 205 11.16 7.81 11.98
C PRO A 205 10.65 6.68 12.86
N SER A 206 10.10 5.63 12.24
CA SER A 206 9.62 4.40 12.91
C SER A 206 10.61 3.24 12.80
N TRP A 207 11.85 3.49 12.41
CA TRP A 207 12.96 2.55 12.34
C TRP A 207 14.09 2.93 13.30
N ASN A 208 15.15 2.15 13.37
CA ASN A 208 16.33 2.46 14.16
C ASN A 208 17.16 3.56 13.46
N ASN A 209 16.62 4.78 13.51
CA ASN A 209 17.19 5.95 12.84
C ASN A 209 18.35 6.53 13.65
N GLN A 210 19.53 6.59 13.04
CA GLN A 210 20.75 7.20 13.57
C GLN A 210 21.19 8.39 12.74
N GLU A 211 20.75 8.50 11.49
CA GLU A 211 21.15 9.52 10.53
C GLU A 211 19.92 10.29 10.06
N ARG A 212 19.93 11.58 10.28
CA ARG A 212 18.81 12.44 9.95
C ARG A 212 18.68 12.69 8.45
N GLU A 213 19.83 12.84 7.76
CA GLU A 213 19.86 13.23 6.36
C GLU A 213 19.81 12.01 5.42
N TRP A 214 19.13 12.19 4.29
CA TRP A 214 19.15 11.20 3.24
C TRP A 214 20.56 11.02 2.67
N ARG A 215 20.95 9.78 2.41
CA ARG A 215 22.12 9.41 1.62
C ARG A 215 21.77 8.20 0.77
N LYS A 216 22.18 8.21 -0.46
CA LYS A 216 22.03 7.06 -1.36
C LYS A 216 22.83 5.86 -0.82
N PRO A 217 22.29 4.62 -0.88
CA PRO A 217 23.02 3.43 -0.51
C PRO A 217 24.31 3.28 -1.33
N GLU A 218 25.37 2.77 -0.69
CA GLU A 218 26.60 2.46 -1.39
C GLU A 218 26.41 1.27 -2.35
N GLY A 219 26.99 1.36 -3.55
CA GLY A 219 26.93 0.27 -4.54
C GLY A 219 25.56 0.02 -5.14
N LEU A 220 24.64 1.00 -5.08
CA LEU A 220 23.32 0.91 -5.69
C LEU A 220 23.42 0.56 -7.17
N GLN A 221 22.85 -0.58 -7.55
CA GLN A 221 22.72 -1.02 -8.93
C GLN A 221 21.24 -1.20 -9.26
N LEU A 222 20.67 -0.24 -9.95
CA LEU A 222 19.29 -0.30 -10.42
C LEU A 222 19.25 -0.52 -11.93
N PRO A 223 18.27 -1.31 -12.40
CA PRO A 223 18.13 -1.58 -13.83
C PRO A 223 17.60 -0.39 -14.63
N ILE A 224 17.14 0.70 -13.95
CA ILE A 224 16.43 1.80 -14.60
C ILE A 224 17.11 3.14 -14.31
N ALA A 225 16.49 4.04 -13.57
CA ALA A 225 17.01 5.38 -13.30
C ALA A 225 17.17 5.62 -11.79
N GLU A 226 18.12 6.46 -11.44
CA GLU A 226 18.23 7.00 -10.09
C GLU A 226 17.19 8.11 -9.89
N HIS A 227 16.59 8.17 -8.70
CA HIS A 227 15.52 9.09 -8.34
C HIS A 227 15.87 9.89 -7.08
N ASP A 228 17.00 10.62 -7.12
CA ASP A 228 17.58 11.26 -5.94
C ASP A 228 16.55 12.11 -5.16
N LEU A 229 15.82 13.02 -5.84
CA LEU A 229 14.81 13.87 -5.19
C LEU A 229 13.62 13.08 -4.64
N MET A 230 13.15 12.07 -5.35
CA MET A 230 12.02 11.25 -4.90
C MET A 230 12.40 10.40 -3.70
N TRP A 231 13.60 9.84 -3.67
CA TRP A 231 14.08 9.05 -2.55
C TRP A 231 14.34 9.91 -1.31
N GLU A 232 14.92 11.10 -1.49
CA GLU A 232 15.09 12.09 -0.42
C GLU A 232 13.74 12.54 0.14
N GLU A 233 12.79 12.85 -0.73
CA GLU A 233 11.44 13.21 -0.33
C GLU A 233 10.77 12.07 0.46
N THR A 234 10.86 10.82 0.00
CA THR A 234 10.31 9.66 0.70
C THR A 234 10.96 9.45 2.07
N TRP A 235 12.28 9.62 2.19
CA TRP A 235 12.99 9.57 3.48
C TRP A 235 12.50 10.65 4.44
N ASN A 236 12.38 11.86 3.94
CA ASN A 236 11.91 13.01 4.72
C ASN A 236 10.44 12.83 5.12
N TRP A 237 9.61 12.35 4.19
CA TRP A 237 8.21 12.04 4.49
C TRP A 237 8.06 10.97 5.57
N LEU A 238 8.83 9.88 5.51
CA LEU A 238 8.88 8.84 6.55
C LEU A 238 9.39 9.38 7.89
N SER A 239 10.09 10.50 7.88
CA SER A 239 10.55 11.25 9.05
C SER A 239 9.57 12.33 9.53
N GLY A 240 8.38 12.42 8.94
CA GLY A 240 7.31 13.34 9.34
C GLY A 240 7.31 14.69 8.60
N GLN A 241 7.97 14.79 7.44
CA GLN A 241 8.10 16.06 6.69
C GLN A 241 7.37 15.96 5.35
N VAL A 242 6.10 16.34 5.32
CA VAL A 242 5.29 16.40 4.08
C VAL A 242 5.71 17.60 3.24
N GLY A 243 5.89 17.39 1.93
CA GLY A 243 6.27 18.46 0.98
C GLY A 243 7.68 19.02 1.22
N SER A 244 8.60 18.19 1.70
CA SER A 244 9.95 18.59 2.12
C SER A 244 10.81 19.16 0.98
N ILE A 245 10.54 18.80 -0.26
CA ILE A 245 11.29 19.28 -1.44
C ILE A 245 10.71 20.55 -2.05
N ALA A 246 9.51 20.98 -1.65
CA ALA A 246 8.88 22.16 -2.21
C ALA A 246 9.78 23.42 -2.06
N ASN A 247 9.97 24.17 -3.14
CA ASN A 247 10.81 25.38 -3.15
C ASN A 247 12.30 25.18 -2.75
N THR A 248 12.87 24.01 -2.95
CA THR A 248 14.26 23.73 -2.58
C THR A 248 15.26 23.99 -3.72
N ILE A 249 14.78 24.11 -4.96
CA ILE A 249 15.62 24.32 -6.14
C ILE A 249 15.30 25.68 -6.78
N ASP A 250 16.32 26.49 -6.95
CA ASP A 250 16.22 27.76 -7.72
C ASP A 250 16.40 27.45 -9.22
N SER A 251 15.30 27.44 -9.97
CA SER A 251 15.29 27.13 -11.40
C SER A 251 14.95 28.36 -12.24
N ASN A 252 15.70 28.58 -13.31
CA ASN A 252 15.39 29.64 -14.27
C ASN A 252 14.29 29.18 -15.27
N PRO A 253 13.65 30.13 -16.01
CA PRO A 253 12.57 29.81 -16.93
C PRO A 253 12.95 28.83 -18.06
N ASP A 254 14.20 28.80 -18.51
CA ASP A 254 14.65 27.87 -19.54
C ASP A 254 14.69 26.44 -18.98
N ARG A 255 15.17 26.26 -17.72
CA ARG A 255 15.16 24.96 -17.06
C ARG A 255 13.74 24.45 -16.82
N ILE A 256 12.82 25.31 -16.39
CA ILE A 256 11.39 24.95 -16.24
C ILE A 256 10.82 24.46 -17.58
N LYS A 257 11.14 25.14 -18.68
CA LYS A 257 10.67 24.73 -20.01
C LYS A 257 11.25 23.39 -20.46
N GLU A 258 12.53 23.13 -20.18
CA GLU A 258 13.18 21.84 -20.46
C GLU A 258 12.50 20.71 -19.67
N LEU A 259 12.27 20.91 -18.37
CA LEU A 259 11.63 19.94 -17.49
C LEU A 259 10.19 19.67 -17.92
N ALA A 260 9.42 20.70 -18.26
CA ALA A 260 8.06 20.55 -18.76
C ALA A 260 8.01 19.73 -20.06
N ALA A 261 8.99 19.90 -20.95
CA ALA A 261 9.12 19.07 -22.14
C ALA A 261 9.49 17.61 -21.78
N ALA A 262 10.32 17.42 -20.77
CA ALA A 262 10.78 16.11 -20.32
C ALA A 262 9.67 15.26 -19.68
N LEU A 263 8.55 15.82 -19.26
CA LEU A 263 7.37 15.06 -18.78
C LEU A 263 6.80 14.09 -19.83
N ARG A 264 7.19 14.22 -21.10
CA ARG A 264 6.80 13.33 -22.21
C ARG A 264 7.82 12.24 -22.52
N ASN A 265 8.92 12.20 -21.78
CA ASN A 265 9.98 11.21 -21.98
C ASN A 265 9.57 9.84 -21.42
N PHE A 266 10.49 8.89 -21.49
CA PHE A 266 10.41 7.59 -20.82
C PHE A 266 10.10 7.77 -19.32
N GLU A 267 9.15 6.98 -18.80
CA GLU A 267 8.51 7.19 -17.49
C GLU A 267 9.48 7.51 -16.34
N PRO A 268 10.59 6.79 -16.12
CA PRO A 268 11.55 7.11 -15.06
C PRO A 268 12.13 8.52 -15.15
N HIS A 269 12.49 8.96 -16.36
CA HIS A 269 13.04 10.31 -16.58
C HIS A 269 11.95 11.39 -16.46
N ALA A 270 10.72 11.07 -16.86
CA ALA A 270 9.58 11.97 -16.71
C ALA A 270 9.24 12.19 -15.23
N ILE A 271 9.32 11.14 -14.40
CA ILE A 271 9.14 11.24 -12.94
C ILE A 271 10.21 12.16 -12.34
N ASN A 272 11.49 12.00 -12.71
CA ASN A 272 12.55 12.90 -12.24
C ASN A 272 12.28 14.35 -12.59
N ALA A 273 11.83 14.62 -13.83
CA ALA A 273 11.47 15.96 -14.25
C ALA A 273 10.29 16.53 -13.44
N ALA A 274 9.29 15.72 -13.12
CA ALA A 274 8.15 16.13 -12.31
C ALA A 274 8.56 16.48 -10.87
N TYR A 275 9.44 15.70 -10.26
CA TYR A 275 9.95 15.99 -8.91
C TYR A 275 10.86 17.24 -8.90
N GLU A 276 11.68 17.46 -9.93
CA GLU A 276 12.48 18.68 -10.05
C GLU A 276 11.58 19.91 -10.27
N LEU A 277 10.50 19.81 -11.06
CA LEU A 277 9.49 20.86 -11.17
C LEU A 277 8.80 21.14 -9.83
N ALA A 278 8.42 20.12 -9.09
CA ALA A 278 7.82 20.27 -7.76
C ALA A 278 8.74 21.03 -6.79
N ALA A 279 10.05 20.79 -6.90
CA ALA A 279 11.06 21.47 -6.10
C ALA A 279 11.37 22.90 -6.55
N SER A 280 10.94 23.30 -7.76
CA SER A 280 11.29 24.59 -8.42
C SER A 280 10.31 25.72 -8.12
N GLY A 281 9.52 25.63 -7.05
CA GLY A 281 8.60 26.68 -6.61
C GLY A 281 7.43 26.92 -7.57
N GLN A 282 6.81 28.10 -7.47
CA GLN A 282 5.56 28.41 -8.18
C GLN A 282 5.65 28.20 -9.69
N GLN A 283 6.77 28.54 -10.34
CA GLN A 283 6.90 28.34 -11.79
C GLN A 283 6.89 26.86 -12.17
N GLY A 284 7.48 26.00 -11.35
CA GLY A 284 7.44 24.56 -11.56
C GLY A 284 6.03 24.01 -11.31
N VAL A 285 5.35 24.47 -10.26
CA VAL A 285 3.95 24.12 -9.95
C VAL A 285 3.02 24.52 -11.12
N ASP A 286 3.16 25.74 -11.67
CA ASP A 286 2.38 26.20 -12.80
C ASP A 286 2.59 25.31 -14.05
N ALA A 287 3.83 24.89 -14.31
CA ALA A 287 4.13 23.97 -15.40
C ALA A 287 3.51 22.58 -15.19
N LEU A 288 3.54 22.06 -13.95
CA LEU A 288 2.88 20.80 -13.60
C LEU A 288 1.35 20.90 -13.71
N LEU A 289 0.74 21.99 -13.24
CA LEU A 289 -0.71 22.21 -13.37
C LEU A 289 -1.12 22.30 -14.85
N GLN A 290 -0.33 22.95 -15.69
CA GLN A 290 -0.57 22.93 -17.13
C GLN A 290 -0.47 21.51 -17.71
N ALA A 291 0.52 20.72 -17.30
CA ALA A 291 0.71 19.35 -17.75
C ALA A 291 -0.39 18.39 -17.23
N LEU A 292 -0.98 18.64 -16.07
CA LEU A 292 -2.12 17.90 -15.53
C LEU A 292 -3.31 17.91 -16.51
N HIS A 293 -3.53 18.99 -17.23
CA HIS A 293 -4.59 19.16 -18.25
C HIS A 293 -4.18 18.64 -19.64
N SER A 294 -3.11 17.84 -19.74
CA SER A 294 -2.70 17.24 -21.01
C SER A 294 -3.69 16.18 -21.48
N ASP A 295 -3.96 16.12 -22.78
CA ASP A 295 -4.70 15.02 -23.42
C ASP A 295 -3.95 13.67 -23.33
N ASP A 296 -2.63 13.70 -23.12
CA ASP A 296 -1.83 12.51 -22.84
C ASP A 296 -1.94 12.12 -21.38
N LYS A 297 -2.66 11.02 -21.12
CA LYS A 297 -2.89 10.49 -19.76
C LYS A 297 -1.60 10.20 -18.99
N ASN A 298 -0.52 9.84 -19.68
CA ASN A 298 0.75 9.58 -19.02
C ASN A 298 1.37 10.89 -18.53
N VAL A 299 1.32 11.93 -19.34
CA VAL A 299 1.80 13.26 -18.95
C VAL A 299 1.01 13.82 -17.78
N SER A 300 -0.34 13.72 -17.83
CA SER A 300 -1.22 14.12 -16.73
C SER A 300 -0.91 13.34 -15.43
N ARG A 301 -0.71 12.01 -15.52
CA ARG A 301 -0.33 11.17 -14.37
C ARG A 301 1.03 11.57 -13.79
N ILE A 302 2.03 11.77 -14.63
CA ILE A 302 3.38 12.19 -14.20
C ILE A 302 3.34 13.58 -13.53
N ALA A 303 2.55 14.50 -14.09
CA ALA A 303 2.34 15.81 -13.46
C ALA A 303 1.71 15.70 -12.07
N ALA A 304 0.73 14.79 -11.88
CA ALA A 304 0.12 14.55 -10.59
C ALA A 304 1.11 14.01 -9.55
N TYR A 305 2.09 13.19 -9.95
CA TYR A 305 3.17 12.75 -9.05
C TYR A 305 4.04 13.94 -8.59
N GLY A 306 4.38 14.87 -9.47
CA GLY A 306 5.07 16.10 -9.08
C GLY A 306 4.21 16.97 -8.14
N LEU A 307 2.94 17.17 -8.49
CA LEU A 307 2.01 17.98 -7.69
C LEU A 307 1.76 17.40 -6.30
N SER A 308 1.82 16.07 -6.14
CA SER A 308 1.62 15.41 -4.84
C SER A 308 2.70 15.70 -3.79
N VAL A 309 3.83 16.27 -4.21
CA VAL A 309 4.98 16.62 -3.34
C VAL A 309 5.36 18.09 -3.44
N ALA A 310 4.60 18.90 -4.19
CA ALA A 310 4.90 20.31 -4.47
C ALA A 310 4.48 21.29 -3.35
N GLY A 311 3.96 20.78 -2.23
CA GLY A 311 3.54 21.63 -1.12
C GLY A 311 2.20 22.32 -1.32
N SER A 312 1.91 23.31 -0.47
CA SER A 312 0.63 24.04 -0.45
C SER A 312 0.37 24.85 -1.71
N GLU A 313 1.42 25.24 -2.44
CA GLU A 313 1.31 26.03 -3.68
C GLU A 313 0.52 25.31 -4.78
N ALA A 314 0.47 23.97 -4.75
CA ALA A 314 -0.28 23.19 -5.73
C ALA A 314 -1.80 23.14 -5.45
N VAL A 315 -2.23 23.38 -4.21
CA VAL A 315 -3.58 23.05 -3.75
C VAL A 315 -4.67 23.80 -4.50
N SER A 316 -4.55 25.12 -4.65
CA SER A 316 -5.56 25.92 -5.32
C SER A 316 -5.76 25.53 -6.79
N GLY A 317 -4.66 25.23 -7.50
CA GLY A 317 -4.71 24.75 -8.88
C GLY A 317 -5.32 23.35 -9.00
N LEU A 318 -5.00 22.46 -8.06
CA LEU A 318 -5.60 21.12 -7.99
C LEU A 318 -7.10 21.18 -7.71
N VAL A 319 -7.55 22.04 -6.80
CA VAL A 319 -8.99 22.28 -6.54
C VAL A 319 -9.68 22.83 -7.78
N ALA A 320 -9.04 23.74 -8.53
CA ALA A 320 -9.58 24.26 -9.77
C ALA A 320 -9.75 23.20 -10.87
N ALA A 321 -8.98 22.10 -10.81
CA ALA A 321 -9.12 20.98 -11.74
C ALA A 321 -10.32 20.06 -11.41
N LEU A 322 -10.97 20.20 -10.25
CA LEU A 322 -12.10 19.40 -9.82
C LEU A 322 -13.45 19.93 -10.36
N THR A 323 -13.53 20.13 -11.68
CA THR A 323 -14.75 20.64 -12.34
C THR A 323 -15.39 19.57 -13.21
N GLU A 324 -16.71 19.70 -13.46
CA GLU A 324 -17.45 18.78 -14.35
C GLU A 324 -16.96 18.82 -15.80
N GLU A 325 -16.26 19.88 -16.20
CA GLU A 325 -15.69 20.04 -17.56
C GLU A 325 -14.35 19.27 -17.70
N SER A 326 -13.74 18.87 -16.59
CA SER A 326 -12.52 18.09 -16.60
C SER A 326 -12.81 16.62 -16.93
N SER A 327 -11.85 15.93 -17.58
CA SER A 327 -11.98 14.49 -17.80
C SER A 327 -11.87 13.71 -16.47
N GLU A 328 -12.42 12.49 -16.44
CA GLU A 328 -12.31 11.63 -15.24
C GLU A 328 -10.84 11.38 -14.84
N GLU A 329 -9.94 11.27 -15.80
CA GLU A 329 -8.52 11.11 -15.55
C GLU A 329 -7.93 12.32 -14.84
N ILE A 330 -8.22 13.54 -15.32
CA ILE A 330 -7.73 14.78 -14.70
C ILE A 330 -8.24 14.90 -13.27
N ILE A 331 -9.54 14.66 -13.05
CA ILE A 331 -10.15 14.69 -11.72
C ILE A 331 -9.46 13.65 -10.81
N SER A 332 -9.31 12.42 -11.27
CA SER A 332 -8.68 11.34 -10.47
C SER A 332 -7.23 11.67 -10.13
N HIS A 333 -6.48 12.24 -11.07
CA HIS A 333 -5.09 12.66 -10.85
C HIS A 333 -5.00 13.83 -9.86
N ALA A 334 -5.88 14.81 -9.95
CA ALA A 334 -5.94 15.92 -9.02
C ALA A 334 -6.33 15.47 -7.61
N VAL A 335 -7.33 14.59 -7.49
CA VAL A 335 -7.77 14.01 -6.21
C VAL A 335 -6.63 13.21 -5.56
N PHE A 336 -5.90 12.41 -6.34
CA PHE A 336 -4.73 11.70 -5.84
C PHE A 336 -3.69 12.66 -5.26
N ALA A 337 -3.30 13.70 -6.01
CA ALA A 337 -2.31 14.66 -5.55
C ALA A 337 -2.75 15.40 -4.27
N LEU A 338 -4.02 15.79 -4.18
CA LEU A 338 -4.59 16.38 -2.96
C LEU A 338 -4.52 15.42 -1.77
N GLY A 339 -4.82 14.14 -1.96
CA GLY A 339 -4.72 13.13 -0.90
C GLY A 339 -3.30 12.97 -0.37
N GLU A 340 -2.29 12.91 -1.26
CA GLU A 340 -0.88 12.78 -0.88
C GLU A 340 -0.31 14.06 -0.22
N LEU A 341 -0.85 15.23 -0.52
CA LEU A 341 -0.51 16.49 0.18
C LEU A 341 -1.05 16.54 1.62
N ARG A 342 -1.89 15.60 2.02
CA ARG A 342 -2.37 15.45 3.40
C ARG A 342 -3.02 16.71 3.95
N GLY A 343 -2.72 17.05 5.20
CA GLY A 343 -3.20 18.24 5.87
C GLY A 343 -2.85 19.57 5.18
N LEU A 344 -1.84 19.60 4.30
CA LEU A 344 -1.55 20.79 3.47
C LEU A 344 -2.69 21.11 2.51
N ALA A 345 -3.51 20.14 2.15
CA ALA A 345 -4.66 20.29 1.25
C ALA A 345 -6.01 20.30 1.98
N SER A 346 -6.07 20.59 3.29
CA SER A 346 -7.32 20.61 4.08
C SER A 346 -8.39 21.52 3.47
N GLU A 347 -8.03 22.61 2.82
CA GLU A 347 -8.96 23.51 2.14
C GLU A 347 -9.71 22.87 0.95
N ALA A 348 -9.19 21.75 0.41
CA ALA A 348 -9.85 20.99 -0.66
C ALA A 348 -11.01 20.10 -0.17
N VAL A 349 -11.10 19.82 1.12
CA VAL A 349 -12.10 18.92 1.70
C VAL A 349 -13.54 19.23 1.25
N PRO A 350 -14.04 20.50 1.29
CA PRO A 350 -15.40 20.79 0.83
C PRO A 350 -15.63 20.44 -0.65
N ALA A 351 -14.65 20.68 -1.52
CA ALA A 351 -14.73 20.33 -2.94
C ALA A 351 -14.77 18.82 -3.16
N LEU A 352 -13.92 18.08 -2.46
CA LEU A 352 -13.88 16.61 -2.52
C LEU A 352 -15.20 16.00 -2.02
N VAL A 353 -15.74 16.47 -0.90
CA VAL A 353 -17.02 15.98 -0.35
C VAL A 353 -18.17 16.25 -1.32
N ASN A 354 -18.23 17.43 -1.94
CA ASN A 354 -19.26 17.74 -2.94
C ASN A 354 -19.16 16.82 -4.16
N LEU A 355 -17.94 16.46 -4.56
CA LEU A 355 -17.68 15.60 -5.73
C LEU A 355 -18.03 14.12 -5.48
N MET A 356 -18.33 13.70 -4.23
CA MET A 356 -18.81 12.34 -3.93
C MET A 356 -20.13 11.98 -4.62
N GLN A 357 -20.88 12.94 -5.15
CA GLN A 357 -22.09 12.70 -5.95
C GLN A 357 -21.78 12.37 -7.42
N HIS A 358 -20.50 12.30 -7.81
CA HIS A 358 -20.11 12.02 -9.18
C HIS A 358 -20.53 10.62 -9.62
N ALA A 359 -20.97 10.49 -10.87
CA ALA A 359 -21.46 9.22 -11.43
C ALA A 359 -20.39 8.12 -11.53
N SER A 360 -19.10 8.52 -11.73
CA SER A 360 -18.00 7.60 -11.85
C SER A 360 -17.60 6.97 -10.51
N GLU A 361 -17.67 5.63 -10.44
CA GLU A 361 -17.16 4.85 -9.32
C GLU A 361 -15.67 5.13 -9.06
N THR A 362 -14.87 5.25 -10.14
CA THR A 362 -13.43 5.52 -10.05
C THR A 362 -13.14 6.82 -9.31
N ILE A 363 -13.91 7.88 -9.61
CA ILE A 363 -13.76 9.17 -8.93
C ILE A 363 -14.17 9.04 -7.46
N ARG A 364 -15.32 8.42 -7.16
CA ARG A 364 -15.76 8.22 -5.77
C ARG A 364 -14.75 7.42 -4.96
N CYS A 365 -14.14 6.37 -5.54
CA CYS A 365 -13.07 5.60 -4.91
C CYS A 365 -11.84 6.48 -4.63
N ALA A 366 -11.40 7.28 -5.59
CA ALA A 366 -10.26 8.17 -5.42
C ALA A 366 -10.51 9.20 -4.30
N ILE A 367 -11.71 9.79 -4.24
CA ILE A 367 -12.07 10.75 -3.20
C ILE A 367 -12.04 10.13 -1.81
N VAL A 368 -12.63 8.94 -1.67
CA VAL A 368 -12.64 8.21 -0.39
C VAL A 368 -11.22 7.91 0.08
N ASP A 369 -10.34 7.48 -0.82
CA ASP A 369 -8.93 7.24 -0.49
C ASP A 369 -8.22 8.54 -0.08
N ALA A 370 -8.39 9.61 -0.86
CA ALA A 370 -7.82 10.92 -0.55
C ALA A 370 -8.28 11.46 0.81
N LEU A 371 -9.58 11.43 1.10
CA LEU A 371 -10.12 11.87 2.39
C LEU A 371 -9.55 11.06 3.57
N GLY A 372 -9.36 9.74 3.37
CA GLY A 372 -8.71 8.89 4.37
C GLY A 372 -7.22 9.19 4.54
N LEU A 373 -6.53 9.59 3.47
CA LEU A 373 -5.12 9.96 3.51
C LEU A 373 -4.88 11.34 4.14
N MET A 374 -5.79 12.28 4.01
CA MET A 374 -5.70 13.61 4.63
C MET A 374 -5.76 13.55 6.16
N GLU A 375 -6.29 12.47 6.74
CA GLU A 375 -6.41 12.23 8.19
C GLU A 375 -7.12 13.37 8.94
N GLU A 376 -7.93 14.14 8.23
CA GLU A 376 -8.69 15.26 8.79
C GLU A 376 -9.93 14.72 9.52
N GLY A 377 -9.88 14.74 10.86
CA GLY A 377 -10.98 14.29 11.72
C GLY A 377 -12.20 15.23 11.76
N HIS A 378 -12.38 16.07 10.75
CA HIS A 378 -13.54 16.95 10.67
C HIS A 378 -14.84 16.17 10.50
N ALA A 379 -15.91 16.61 11.18
CA ALA A 379 -17.21 15.97 11.10
C ALA A 379 -17.69 15.75 9.65
N GLN A 380 -17.44 16.71 8.76
CA GLN A 380 -17.79 16.62 7.34
C GLN A 380 -17.11 15.44 6.63
N VAL A 381 -15.84 15.14 6.94
CA VAL A 381 -15.11 13.99 6.37
C VAL A 381 -15.68 12.70 6.93
N VAL A 382 -15.83 12.61 8.25
CA VAL A 382 -16.40 11.43 8.91
C VAL A 382 -17.80 11.11 8.40
N ASP A 383 -18.67 12.11 8.29
CA ASP A 383 -20.03 11.96 7.77
C ASP A 383 -20.04 11.52 6.30
N CYS A 384 -19.16 12.09 5.48
CA CYS A 384 -19.00 11.71 4.09
C CYS A 384 -18.60 10.23 3.96
N LEU A 385 -17.54 9.80 4.66
CA LEU A 385 -17.07 8.43 4.64
C LEU A 385 -18.09 7.45 5.24
N ALA A 386 -18.79 7.83 6.31
CA ALA A 386 -19.86 7.03 6.89
C ALA A 386 -21.05 6.82 5.93
N ASN A 387 -21.43 7.85 5.19
CA ASN A 387 -22.47 7.76 4.16
C ASN A 387 -22.01 6.88 2.98
N SER A 388 -20.74 6.96 2.62
CA SER A 388 -20.15 6.16 1.54
C SER A 388 -20.08 4.65 1.84
N LEU A 389 -20.28 4.24 3.10
CA LEU A 389 -20.51 2.83 3.46
C LEU A 389 -21.82 2.26 2.90
N GLN A 390 -22.69 3.10 2.36
CA GLN A 390 -23.95 2.71 1.73
C GLN A 390 -23.95 2.95 0.21
N ASP A 391 -22.77 3.25 -0.39
CA ASP A 391 -22.64 3.42 -1.84
C ASP A 391 -23.10 2.16 -2.58
N GLU A 392 -23.65 2.33 -3.78
CA GLU A 392 -24.03 1.22 -4.65
C GLU A 392 -22.84 0.31 -5.00
N SER A 393 -21.62 0.89 -5.11
CA SER A 393 -20.39 0.15 -5.37
C SER A 393 -19.81 -0.47 -4.11
N ALA A 394 -19.64 -1.80 -4.10
CA ALA A 394 -18.93 -2.49 -3.04
C ALA A 394 -17.47 -2.01 -2.90
N GLN A 395 -16.87 -1.54 -4.01
CA GLN A 395 -15.53 -0.98 -4.03
C GLN A 395 -15.45 0.31 -3.17
N VAL A 396 -16.40 1.22 -3.38
CA VAL A 396 -16.50 2.46 -2.58
C VAL A 396 -16.76 2.13 -1.12
N ARG A 397 -17.70 1.20 -0.83
CA ARG A 397 -18.02 0.80 0.55
C ARG A 397 -16.81 0.27 1.32
N PHE A 398 -16.01 -0.66 0.74
CA PHE A 398 -14.88 -1.19 1.48
C PHE A 398 -13.72 -0.18 1.59
N MET A 399 -13.50 0.67 0.60
CA MET A 399 -12.51 1.74 0.69
C MET A 399 -12.90 2.79 1.74
N SER A 400 -14.19 3.08 1.89
CA SER A 400 -14.70 3.94 2.97
C SER A 400 -14.36 3.36 4.35
N SER A 401 -14.51 2.04 4.51
CA SER A 401 -14.09 1.38 5.75
C SER A 401 -12.59 1.54 6.00
N LEU A 402 -11.73 1.36 4.98
CA LEU A 402 -10.29 1.58 5.12
C LEU A 402 -9.94 3.03 5.46
N ALA A 403 -10.61 3.99 4.82
CA ALA A 403 -10.42 5.40 5.10
C ALA A 403 -10.79 5.75 6.57
N LEU A 404 -11.93 5.22 7.06
CA LEU A 404 -12.33 5.38 8.47
C LEU A 404 -11.32 4.74 9.44
N SER A 405 -10.64 3.65 9.06
CA SER A 405 -9.57 3.06 9.87
C SER A 405 -8.40 4.04 10.09
N ARG A 406 -8.05 4.82 9.05
CA ARG A 406 -6.98 5.84 9.14
C ARG A 406 -7.36 7.00 10.05
N LEU A 407 -8.63 7.35 10.12
CA LEU A 407 -9.12 8.40 11.02
C LEU A 407 -9.11 7.96 12.50
N GLY A 408 -8.96 6.68 12.79
CA GLY A 408 -8.90 6.17 14.15
C GLY A 408 -10.08 6.62 15.01
N ALA A 409 -9.81 7.10 16.22
CA ALA A 409 -10.84 7.54 17.17
C ALA A 409 -11.70 8.71 16.66
N HIS A 410 -11.22 9.52 15.72
CA HIS A 410 -12.00 10.58 15.10
C HIS A 410 -13.23 10.06 14.34
N ALA A 411 -13.18 8.80 13.88
CA ALA A 411 -14.29 8.14 13.18
C ALA A 411 -15.36 7.55 14.12
N GLU A 412 -15.39 7.87 15.42
CA GLU A 412 -16.36 7.31 16.37
C GLU A 412 -17.83 7.54 15.95
N ALA A 413 -18.13 8.67 15.30
CA ALA A 413 -19.48 8.97 14.80
C ALA A 413 -19.95 8.00 13.71
N ALA A 414 -19.03 7.33 12.99
CA ALA A 414 -19.35 6.36 11.94
C ALA A 414 -19.66 4.94 12.48
N ILE A 415 -19.56 4.70 13.79
CA ILE A 415 -19.81 3.38 14.38
C ILE A 415 -21.16 2.77 13.98
N PRO A 416 -22.29 3.51 13.94
CA PRO A 416 -23.58 2.94 13.53
C PRO A 416 -23.56 2.39 12.10
N GLN A 417 -22.92 3.10 11.16
CA GLN A 417 -22.82 2.67 9.76
C GLN A 417 -21.82 1.51 9.60
N LEU A 418 -20.72 1.53 10.34
CA LEU A 418 -19.77 0.42 10.39
C LEU A 418 -20.43 -0.85 10.96
N ALA A 419 -21.30 -0.72 11.96
CA ALA A 419 -22.07 -1.85 12.50
C ALA A 419 -22.97 -2.49 11.43
N VAL A 420 -23.62 -1.68 10.59
CA VAL A 420 -24.41 -2.18 9.45
C VAL A 420 -23.50 -2.86 8.41
N ALA A 421 -22.35 -2.28 8.13
CA ALA A 421 -21.38 -2.83 7.15
C ALA A 421 -20.76 -4.18 7.58
N LEU A 422 -20.85 -4.58 8.85
CA LEU A 422 -20.46 -5.91 9.32
C LEU A 422 -21.32 -7.04 8.70
N ASP A 423 -22.54 -6.71 8.25
CA ASP A 423 -23.46 -7.65 7.60
C ASP A 423 -23.56 -7.43 6.08
N ASP A 424 -22.68 -6.62 5.47
CA ASP A 424 -22.65 -6.37 4.05
C ASP A 424 -22.55 -7.68 3.24
N GLU A 425 -23.16 -7.73 2.06
CA GLU A 425 -23.07 -8.87 1.14
C GLU A 425 -21.63 -9.16 0.70
N ASN A 426 -20.80 -8.10 0.56
CA ASN A 426 -19.42 -8.21 0.15
C ASN A 426 -18.50 -8.54 1.33
N ARG A 427 -17.78 -9.65 1.23
CA ARG A 427 -16.86 -10.13 2.28
C ARG A 427 -15.77 -9.15 2.68
N TYR A 428 -15.29 -8.32 1.73
CA TYR A 428 -14.24 -7.33 2.00
C TYR A 428 -14.80 -6.12 2.75
N VAL A 429 -16.02 -5.71 2.42
CA VAL A 429 -16.72 -4.66 3.20
C VAL A 429 -16.87 -5.11 4.65
N ARG A 430 -17.35 -6.34 4.89
CA ARG A 430 -17.45 -6.89 6.26
C ARG A 430 -16.12 -6.92 7.00
N ALA A 431 -15.06 -7.39 6.31
CA ALA A 431 -13.74 -7.50 6.91
C ALA A 431 -13.16 -6.13 7.28
N HIS A 432 -13.27 -5.16 6.36
CA HIS A 432 -12.76 -3.81 6.60
C HIS A 432 -13.61 -3.03 7.62
N ALA A 433 -14.90 -3.26 7.69
CA ALA A 433 -15.74 -2.69 8.75
C ALA A 433 -15.31 -3.18 10.13
N ALA A 434 -14.98 -4.48 10.26
CA ALA A 434 -14.46 -5.04 11.51
C ALA A 434 -13.09 -4.44 11.88
N GLU A 435 -12.17 -4.34 10.91
CA GLU A 435 -10.87 -3.70 11.13
C GLU A 435 -11.04 -2.22 11.47
N SER A 436 -11.95 -1.51 10.79
CA SER A 436 -12.25 -0.10 11.07
C SER A 436 -12.70 0.11 12.52
N LEU A 437 -13.65 -0.69 13.01
CA LEU A 437 -14.07 -0.65 14.41
C LEU A 437 -12.91 -0.91 15.38
N ARG A 438 -11.98 -1.81 15.03
CA ARG A 438 -10.77 -2.06 15.81
C ARG A 438 -9.89 -0.82 15.89
N TYR A 439 -9.66 -0.12 14.76
CA TYR A 439 -8.79 1.06 14.69
C TYR A 439 -9.45 2.33 15.24
N VAL A 440 -10.78 2.46 15.14
CA VAL A 440 -11.54 3.48 15.89
C VAL A 440 -11.26 3.33 17.38
N GLY A 441 -11.22 2.08 17.88
CA GLY A 441 -10.60 1.72 19.15
C GLY A 441 -11.29 2.25 20.41
N THR A 442 -12.40 3.02 20.30
CA THR A 442 -13.18 3.47 21.45
C THR A 442 -13.90 2.27 22.07
N GLU A 443 -14.29 2.37 23.34
CA GLU A 443 -15.04 1.30 24.01
C GLU A 443 -16.32 0.94 23.24
N ARG A 444 -17.03 1.96 22.72
CA ARG A 444 -18.21 1.74 21.90
C ARG A 444 -17.92 0.94 20.61
N ALA A 445 -16.81 1.22 19.94
CA ALA A 445 -16.38 0.48 18.76
C ALA A 445 -16.01 -0.98 19.10
N LYS A 446 -15.28 -1.19 20.18
CA LYS A 446 -14.92 -2.52 20.68
C LYS A 446 -16.16 -3.33 21.07
N ASP A 447 -17.09 -2.73 21.82
CA ASP A 447 -18.34 -3.39 22.22
C ASP A 447 -19.18 -3.78 21.00
N THR A 448 -19.25 -2.91 19.97
CA THR A 448 -19.92 -3.21 18.70
C THR A 448 -19.31 -4.43 18.02
N LEU A 449 -17.98 -4.49 17.94
CA LEU A 449 -17.27 -5.62 17.35
C LEU A 449 -17.43 -6.91 18.15
N ILE A 450 -17.32 -6.83 19.48
CA ILE A 450 -17.51 -7.98 20.38
C ILE A 450 -18.95 -8.52 20.26
N LYS A 451 -19.94 -7.64 20.24
CA LYS A 451 -21.34 -8.03 20.06
C LYS A 451 -21.54 -8.77 18.74
N PHE A 452 -21.00 -8.24 17.64
CA PHE A 452 -21.04 -8.90 16.34
C PHE A 452 -20.41 -10.30 16.40
N LEU A 453 -19.23 -10.45 17.04
CA LEU A 453 -18.57 -11.74 17.18
C LEU A 453 -19.40 -12.74 18.00
N LEU A 454 -20.10 -12.28 19.03
CA LEU A 454 -20.96 -13.13 19.86
C LEU A 454 -22.25 -13.54 19.14
N ASP A 455 -22.84 -12.62 18.36
CA ASP A 455 -24.10 -12.88 17.66
C ASP A 455 -23.92 -13.70 16.38
N ALA A 456 -22.77 -13.59 15.73
CA ALA A 456 -22.68 -13.93 14.33
C ALA A 456 -22.13 -15.32 14.00
N ARG A 457 -21.37 -16.04 14.85
CA ARG A 457 -20.51 -17.05 14.22
C ARG A 457 -20.07 -18.26 15.00
N TRP A 458 -20.88 -18.78 15.86
CA TRP A 458 -20.60 -20.10 16.40
C TRP A 458 -20.75 -21.18 15.33
N CYS A 459 -21.79 -21.05 14.48
CA CYS A 459 -22.07 -21.95 13.37
C CYS A 459 -22.52 -21.14 12.14
N PRO A 460 -21.65 -20.88 11.16
CA PRO A 460 -22.01 -20.11 9.97
C PRO A 460 -23.04 -20.81 9.07
N THR A 461 -23.15 -22.13 9.20
CA THR A 461 -24.17 -22.93 8.51
C THR A 461 -24.75 -23.96 9.46
N THR A 462 -26.08 -24.18 9.42
CA THR A 462 -26.71 -25.27 10.15
C THR A 462 -26.53 -26.59 9.40
N THR A 463 -25.97 -27.58 10.07
CA THR A 463 -25.83 -28.93 9.58
C THR A 463 -26.41 -29.92 10.59
N ALA A 464 -26.60 -31.18 10.21
CA ALA A 464 -27.05 -32.22 11.15
C ALA A 464 -26.09 -32.40 12.34
N LYS A 465 -24.79 -32.05 12.18
CA LYS A 465 -23.81 -32.14 13.27
C LYS A 465 -23.91 -31.01 14.29
N ASN A 466 -24.34 -29.80 13.87
CA ASN A 466 -24.36 -28.63 14.73
C ASN A 466 -25.77 -28.09 15.02
N ALA A 467 -26.81 -28.88 14.74
CA ALA A 467 -28.19 -28.47 15.02
C ALA A 467 -28.50 -28.31 16.53
N PHE A 468 -27.76 -29.01 17.38
CA PHE A 468 -27.91 -28.99 18.83
C PHE A 468 -26.71 -28.41 19.57
N TYR A 469 -25.53 -28.45 18.98
CA TYR A 469 -24.27 -28.02 19.60
C TYR A 469 -23.57 -27.04 18.64
N PRO A 470 -23.42 -25.79 19.05
CA PRO A 470 -22.70 -24.79 18.28
C PRO A 470 -21.20 -25.10 18.16
#